data_77f66ac0b408529f516154db6434f449
#
_entry.id   77f66ac0b408529f516154db6434f449
#
_cell.length_a   1.000
_cell.length_b   1.000
_cell.length_c   1.000
_cell.angle_alpha   90.00
_cell.angle_beta   90.00
_cell.angle_gamma   90.00
#
_symmetry.space_group_name_H-M   'P 1'
#
loop_
_entity.id
_entity.type
_entity.pdbx_description
1 polymer ?
#
loop_
_entity_poly.entity_id
_entity_poly.type
_entity_poly.pdbx_seq_one_letter_code
_entity_poly.pdbx_strand_id
1 'polypeptide(L)'
;GIAGLHAALDWIKKTGIAAIHEKEMALAEQFQRGIETIPGIHLYGGEKRVAAIVSCNLADLDSAYVSDCLAEDYGIATRAGVHCAPLMHTHFGTEKQGMVRFSFSCFNTTEEVEKAVRAMQDIAMENRGKVTAYVGAGGKTSSIRKRAETLRAEGKRVLILTTTKMMVPQEQEIFAAYEQTGQESVILDTGAVSKECRAAEKQLKERVQ
;
A
#
# COMPACT_ATOMS: atom_id res chain seq x y z
N GLY A 1 -16.71 -13.09 34.12
CA GLY A 1 -15.75 -14.05 33.50
C GLY A 1 -16.35 -15.45 33.34
N ILE A 2 -16.62 -16.23 34.40
CA ILE A 2 -17.01 -17.65 34.29
C ILE A 2 -18.32 -17.86 33.52
N ALA A 3 -19.34 -17.06 33.77
CA ALA A 3 -20.62 -17.15 33.06
C ALA A 3 -20.46 -16.86 31.54
N GLY A 4 -19.62 -15.88 31.18
CA GLY A 4 -19.32 -15.60 29.76
C GLY A 4 -18.58 -16.75 29.08
N LEU A 5 -17.62 -17.37 29.76
CA LEU A 5 -16.92 -18.56 29.27
C LEU A 5 -17.89 -19.73 29.03
N HIS A 6 -18.80 -19.98 29.99
CA HIS A 6 -19.81 -21.03 29.85
C HIS A 6 -20.71 -20.80 28.63
N ALA A 7 -21.23 -19.58 28.47
CA ALA A 7 -22.05 -19.22 27.31
C ALA A 7 -21.28 -19.37 25.97
N ALA A 8 -20.01 -18.99 25.93
CA ALA A 8 -19.17 -19.17 24.75
C ALA A 8 -18.94 -20.63 24.38
N LEU A 9 -18.69 -21.49 25.40
CA LEU A 9 -18.55 -22.93 25.18
C LEU A 9 -19.83 -23.58 24.67
N ASP A 10 -21.00 -23.19 25.23
CA ASP A 10 -22.29 -23.70 24.74
C ASP A 10 -22.57 -23.25 23.31
N TRP A 11 -22.23 -22.01 22.95
CA TRP A 11 -22.33 -21.52 21.58
C TRP A 11 -21.42 -22.31 20.64
N ILE A 12 -20.16 -22.54 20.98
CA ILE A 12 -19.20 -23.32 20.19
C ILE A 12 -19.70 -24.75 19.99
N LYS A 13 -20.19 -25.40 21.06
CA LYS A 13 -20.77 -26.76 20.96
C LYS A 13 -21.97 -26.82 20.04
N LYS A 14 -22.84 -25.80 20.08
CA LYS A 14 -24.04 -25.73 19.23
C LYS A 14 -23.70 -25.46 17.78
N THR A 15 -22.74 -24.57 17.51
CA THR A 15 -22.32 -24.19 16.16
C THR A 15 -21.45 -25.26 15.51
N GLY A 16 -20.58 -25.91 16.29
CA GLY A 16 -19.62 -26.90 15.83
C GLY A 16 -18.30 -26.28 15.37
N ILE A 17 -17.19 -26.83 15.89
CA ILE A 17 -15.82 -26.32 15.60
C ILE A 17 -15.51 -26.46 14.10
N ALA A 18 -15.95 -27.53 13.44
CA ALA A 18 -15.73 -27.73 12.01
C ALA A 18 -16.39 -26.64 11.17
N ALA A 19 -17.65 -26.28 11.47
CA ALA A 19 -18.37 -25.24 10.73
C ALA A 19 -17.75 -23.83 10.97
N ILE A 20 -17.29 -23.56 12.18
CA ILE A 20 -16.56 -22.33 12.52
C ILE A 20 -15.28 -22.26 11.67
N HIS A 21 -14.47 -23.31 11.69
CA HIS A 21 -13.22 -23.39 10.96
C HIS A 21 -13.41 -23.24 9.45
N GLU A 22 -14.40 -23.94 8.88
CA GLU A 22 -14.71 -23.87 7.45
C GLU A 22 -15.05 -22.43 7.02
N LYS A 23 -15.93 -21.75 7.78
CA LYS A 23 -16.29 -20.36 7.51
C LYS A 23 -15.09 -19.41 7.60
N GLU A 24 -14.30 -19.52 8.65
CA GLU A 24 -13.11 -18.68 8.86
C GLU A 24 -12.08 -18.87 7.74
N MET A 25 -11.84 -20.12 7.35
CA MET A 25 -10.91 -20.44 6.26
C MET A 25 -11.40 -19.91 4.91
N ALA A 26 -12.71 -20.01 4.62
CA ALA A 26 -13.29 -19.47 3.40
C ALA A 26 -13.12 -17.95 3.29
N LEU A 27 -13.33 -17.20 4.39
CA LEU A 27 -13.11 -15.76 4.44
C LEU A 27 -11.64 -15.39 4.22
N ALA A 28 -10.71 -16.11 4.86
CA ALA A 28 -9.28 -15.89 4.69
C ALA A 28 -8.80 -16.17 3.25
N GLU A 29 -9.31 -17.22 2.62
CA GLU A 29 -9.03 -17.54 1.22
C GLU A 29 -9.61 -16.50 0.26
N GLN A 30 -10.84 -16.02 0.51
CA GLN A 30 -11.45 -14.96 -0.28
C GLN A 30 -10.59 -13.70 -0.23
N PHE A 31 -10.16 -13.29 0.97
CA PHE A 31 -9.29 -12.14 1.15
C PHE A 31 -7.96 -12.31 0.41
N GLN A 32 -7.29 -13.45 0.61
CA GLN A 32 -6.00 -13.74 -0.04
C GLN A 32 -6.11 -13.64 -1.56
N ARG A 33 -7.12 -14.30 -2.16
CA ARG A 33 -7.36 -14.23 -3.62
C ARG A 33 -7.65 -12.80 -4.10
N GLY A 34 -8.34 -12.00 -3.28
CA GLY A 34 -8.64 -10.61 -3.61
C GLY A 34 -7.41 -9.70 -3.63
N ILE A 35 -6.43 -9.96 -2.76
CA ILE A 35 -5.24 -9.10 -2.66
C ILE A 35 -4.04 -9.60 -3.44
N GLU A 36 -3.93 -10.88 -3.77
CA GLU A 36 -2.75 -11.47 -4.44
C GLU A 36 -2.42 -10.84 -5.79
N THR A 37 -3.44 -10.27 -6.47
CA THR A 37 -3.29 -9.58 -7.76
C THR A 37 -2.92 -8.10 -7.62
N ILE A 38 -2.91 -7.54 -6.41
CA ILE A 38 -2.56 -6.14 -6.18
C ILE A 38 -1.05 -5.93 -6.38
N PRO A 39 -0.63 -5.00 -7.26
CA PRO A 39 0.78 -4.75 -7.47
C PRO A 39 1.51 -4.34 -6.19
N GLY A 40 2.61 -5.02 -5.90
CA GLY A 40 3.41 -4.76 -4.70
C GLY A 40 2.97 -5.54 -3.45
N ILE A 41 1.90 -6.32 -3.51
CA ILE A 41 1.54 -7.22 -2.42
C ILE A 41 2.56 -8.36 -2.32
N HIS A 42 3.01 -8.59 -1.11
CA HIS A 42 3.80 -9.75 -0.73
C HIS A 42 3.07 -10.52 0.38
N LEU A 43 2.72 -11.77 0.08
CA LEU A 43 2.03 -12.67 1.02
C LEU A 43 3.03 -13.55 1.73
N TYR A 44 2.83 -13.76 3.02
CA TYR A 44 3.67 -14.62 3.85
C TYR A 44 2.88 -15.83 4.33
N GLY A 45 3.53 -16.99 4.34
CA GLY A 45 2.95 -18.25 4.80
C GLY A 45 3.30 -19.41 3.90
N GLY A 46 2.91 -20.62 4.31
CA GLY A 46 3.10 -21.84 3.55
C GLY A 46 1.93 -22.12 2.59
N GLU A 47 2.10 -23.15 1.75
CA GLU A 47 1.07 -23.59 0.79
C GLU A 47 -0.23 -24.06 1.48
N LYS A 48 -0.11 -24.62 2.69
CA LYS A 48 -1.26 -25.07 3.48
C LYS A 48 -1.55 -24.09 4.61
N ARG A 49 -2.66 -23.40 4.49
CA ARG A 49 -3.19 -22.56 5.57
C ARG A 49 -3.81 -23.45 6.65
N VAL A 50 -3.42 -23.23 7.90
CA VAL A 50 -3.96 -23.97 9.07
C VAL A 50 -4.80 -23.07 9.97
N ALA A 51 -4.77 -21.76 9.77
CA ALA A 51 -5.52 -20.76 10.53
C ALA A 51 -6.03 -19.66 9.61
N ALA A 52 -7.12 -19.02 9.97
CA ALA A 52 -7.74 -17.94 9.23
C ALA A 52 -6.99 -16.61 9.43
N ILE A 53 -5.70 -16.62 9.14
CA ILE A 53 -4.79 -15.49 9.27
C ILE A 53 -4.11 -15.26 7.92
N VAL A 54 -4.06 -14.00 7.47
CA VAL A 54 -3.31 -13.56 6.30
C VAL A 54 -2.32 -12.50 6.73
N SER A 55 -1.04 -12.74 6.52
CA SER A 55 0.03 -11.77 6.75
C SER A 55 0.58 -11.31 5.41
N CYS A 56 0.68 -10.01 5.22
CA CYS A 56 1.17 -9.43 3.98
C CYS A 56 1.93 -8.13 4.23
N ASN A 57 2.69 -7.72 3.20
CA ASN A 57 3.24 -6.38 3.08
C ASN A 57 2.82 -5.78 1.74
N LEU A 58 2.82 -4.45 1.67
CA LEU A 58 2.54 -3.70 0.45
C LEU A 58 3.81 -2.93 0.07
N ALA A 59 4.51 -3.41 -0.94
CA ALA A 59 5.80 -2.89 -1.39
C ALA A 59 6.78 -2.70 -0.22
N ASP A 60 7.40 -1.52 -0.11
CA ASP A 60 8.33 -1.14 0.95
C ASP A 60 7.67 -0.28 2.06
N LEU A 61 6.33 -0.22 2.09
CA LEU A 61 5.60 0.53 3.11
C LEU A 61 5.76 -0.11 4.48
N ASP A 62 5.91 0.74 5.49
CA ASP A 62 5.92 0.30 6.88
C ASP A 62 4.56 -0.31 7.25
N SER A 63 4.58 -1.46 7.94
CA SER A 63 3.36 -2.17 8.30
C SER A 63 2.46 -1.39 9.27
N ALA A 64 3.04 -0.52 10.13
CA ALA A 64 2.25 0.33 11.01
C ALA A 64 1.50 1.39 10.18
N TYR A 65 2.16 2.02 9.21
CA TYR A 65 1.52 2.97 8.32
C TYR A 65 0.31 2.36 7.59
N VAL A 66 0.46 1.17 7.00
CA VAL A 66 -0.64 0.49 6.30
C VAL A 66 -1.78 0.13 7.27
N SER A 67 -1.45 -0.33 8.48
CA SER A 67 -2.44 -0.66 9.51
C SER A 67 -3.18 0.59 10.01
N ASP A 68 -2.50 1.72 10.14
CA ASP A 68 -3.10 3.00 10.56
C ASP A 68 -4.05 3.53 9.47
N CYS A 69 -3.66 3.51 8.19
CA CYS A 69 -4.57 3.84 7.07
C CYS A 69 -5.83 2.95 7.09
N LEU A 70 -5.66 1.63 7.27
CA LEU A 70 -6.79 0.70 7.34
C LEU A 70 -7.74 1.04 8.51
N ALA A 71 -7.20 1.42 9.66
CA ALA A 71 -7.99 1.77 10.84
C ALA A 71 -8.69 3.12 10.71
N GLU A 72 -7.95 4.16 10.29
CA GLU A 72 -8.44 5.54 10.27
C GLU A 72 -9.39 5.82 9.09
N ASP A 73 -9.03 5.36 7.89
CA ASP A 73 -9.80 5.69 6.68
C ASP A 73 -10.90 4.66 6.39
N TYR A 74 -10.69 3.39 6.77
CA TYR A 74 -11.62 2.31 6.44
C TYR A 74 -12.29 1.66 7.64
N GLY A 75 -11.85 1.97 8.88
CA GLY A 75 -12.38 1.35 10.10
C GLY A 75 -12.06 -0.16 10.19
N ILE A 76 -10.92 -0.58 9.65
CA ILE A 76 -10.49 -1.99 9.62
C ILE A 76 -9.33 -2.16 10.59
N ALA A 77 -9.57 -2.88 11.69
CA ALA A 77 -8.54 -3.18 12.68
C ALA A 77 -7.66 -4.35 12.21
N THR A 78 -6.36 -4.09 12.08
CA THR A 78 -5.34 -5.09 11.78
C THR A 78 -4.23 -5.04 12.83
N ARG A 79 -3.27 -5.95 12.74
CA ARG A 79 -2.10 -5.88 13.61
C ARG A 79 -0.83 -5.73 12.77
N ALA A 80 -0.11 -4.64 13.03
CA ALA A 80 1.19 -4.35 12.42
C ALA A 80 2.37 -4.87 13.26
N GLY A 81 3.55 -4.85 12.68
CA GLY A 81 4.83 -5.09 13.34
C GLY A 81 5.26 -6.54 13.37
N VAL A 82 6.05 -6.91 14.38
CA VAL A 82 6.68 -8.23 14.49
C VAL A 82 5.84 -9.29 15.23
N HIS A 83 4.63 -8.97 15.65
CA HIS A 83 3.61 -9.89 16.19
C HIS A 83 4.08 -10.79 17.36
N CYS A 84 5.08 -10.37 18.14
CA CYS A 84 5.74 -11.22 19.14
C CYS A 84 6.39 -12.49 18.57
N ALA A 85 6.78 -12.47 17.28
CA ALA A 85 7.36 -13.59 16.55
C ALA A 85 8.69 -13.21 15.86
N PRO A 86 9.70 -12.71 16.60
CA PRO A 86 10.93 -12.18 16.02
C PRO A 86 11.65 -13.16 15.10
N LEU A 87 11.70 -14.43 15.44
CA LEU A 87 12.35 -15.45 14.62
C LEU A 87 11.68 -15.64 13.26
N MET A 88 10.35 -15.51 13.18
CA MET A 88 9.63 -15.55 11.90
C MET A 88 9.99 -14.33 11.04
N HIS A 89 10.08 -13.17 11.64
CA HIS A 89 10.45 -11.94 10.93
C HIS A 89 11.91 -11.98 10.46
N THR A 90 12.83 -12.57 11.24
CA THR A 90 14.20 -12.84 10.80
C THR A 90 14.23 -13.80 9.61
N HIS A 91 13.42 -14.87 9.66
CA HIS A 91 13.34 -15.83 8.56
C HIS A 91 12.84 -15.19 7.25
N PHE A 92 11.86 -14.30 7.34
CA PHE A 92 11.29 -13.61 6.17
C PHE A 92 11.99 -12.28 5.82
N GLY A 93 12.99 -11.85 6.60
CA GLY A 93 13.70 -10.57 6.38
C GLY A 93 12.84 -9.33 6.61
N THR A 94 11.85 -9.42 7.48
CA THR A 94 10.84 -8.36 7.72
C THR A 94 10.96 -7.70 9.09
N GLU A 95 12.10 -7.82 9.78
CA GLU A 95 12.32 -7.26 11.12
C GLU A 95 12.12 -5.74 11.18
N LYS A 96 12.48 -5.04 10.10
CA LYS A 96 12.38 -3.58 10.02
C LYS A 96 11.02 -3.09 9.55
N GLN A 97 10.44 -3.78 8.57
CA GLN A 97 9.16 -3.41 7.96
C GLN A 97 7.98 -3.91 8.79
N GLY A 98 8.15 -5.02 9.50
CA GLY A 98 7.06 -5.78 10.08
C GLY A 98 6.18 -6.46 9.03
N MET A 99 4.99 -6.88 9.42
CA MET A 99 3.93 -7.36 8.52
C MET A 99 2.59 -6.82 9.00
N VAL A 100 1.65 -6.65 8.07
CA VAL A 100 0.23 -6.42 8.39
C VAL A 100 -0.46 -7.76 8.47
N ARG A 101 -1.08 -8.06 9.63
CA ARG A 101 -1.79 -9.30 9.87
C ARG A 101 -3.29 -9.07 9.91
N PHE A 102 -4.00 -9.72 9.03
CA PHE A 102 -5.45 -9.86 9.04
C PHE A 102 -5.82 -11.17 9.73
N SER A 103 -6.79 -11.13 10.62
CA SER A 103 -7.31 -12.31 11.33
C SER A 103 -8.82 -12.34 11.16
N PHE A 104 -9.33 -13.44 10.62
CA PHE A 104 -10.75 -13.61 10.32
C PHE A 104 -11.40 -14.48 11.37
N SER A 105 -12.61 -14.11 11.72
CA SER A 105 -13.47 -14.81 12.66
C SER A 105 -14.74 -15.28 11.97
N CYS A 106 -15.38 -16.30 12.49
CA CYS A 106 -16.70 -16.74 12.04
C CYS A 106 -17.80 -15.66 12.17
N PHE A 107 -17.53 -14.57 12.87
CA PHE A 107 -18.44 -13.41 12.97
C PHE A 107 -18.25 -12.42 11.82
N ASN A 108 -17.16 -12.50 11.07
CA ASN A 108 -16.97 -11.65 9.91
C ASN A 108 -17.88 -12.08 8.76
N THR A 109 -18.10 -11.14 7.84
CA THR A 109 -18.92 -11.31 6.64
C THR A 109 -18.09 -11.21 5.37
N THR A 110 -18.64 -11.70 4.26
CA THR A 110 -18.06 -11.59 2.92
C THR A 110 -17.88 -10.12 2.52
N GLU A 111 -18.85 -9.27 2.85
CA GLU A 111 -18.83 -7.83 2.55
C GLU A 111 -17.71 -7.10 3.28
N GLU A 112 -17.40 -7.50 4.52
CA GLU A 112 -16.25 -6.98 5.28
C GLU A 112 -14.94 -7.39 4.63
N VAL A 113 -14.85 -8.61 4.11
CA VAL A 113 -13.67 -9.09 3.36
C VAL A 113 -13.50 -8.29 2.07
N GLU A 114 -14.57 -8.07 1.30
CA GLU A 114 -14.53 -7.26 0.09
C GLU A 114 -14.12 -5.81 0.38
N LYS A 115 -14.63 -5.24 1.49
CA LYS A 115 -14.21 -3.91 1.95
C LYS A 115 -12.71 -3.87 2.23
N ALA A 116 -12.17 -4.90 2.89
CA ALA A 116 -10.75 -4.99 3.18
C ALA A 116 -9.88 -5.14 1.91
N VAL A 117 -10.35 -5.90 0.92
CA VAL A 117 -9.69 -6.01 -0.39
C VAL A 117 -9.65 -4.65 -1.09
N ARG A 118 -10.78 -3.93 -1.15
CA ARG A 118 -10.84 -2.59 -1.74
C ARG A 118 -9.92 -1.60 -1.03
N ALA A 119 -9.93 -1.60 0.30
CA ALA A 119 -9.04 -0.74 1.09
C ALA A 119 -7.55 -0.99 0.76
N MET A 120 -7.13 -2.25 0.63
CA MET A 120 -5.76 -2.59 0.23
C MET A 120 -5.44 -2.14 -1.20
N GLN A 121 -6.41 -2.20 -2.13
CA GLN A 121 -6.25 -1.69 -3.50
C GLN A 121 -6.08 -0.17 -3.51
N ASP A 122 -6.89 0.56 -2.75
CA ASP A 122 -6.83 2.02 -2.66
C ASP A 122 -5.50 2.48 -2.07
N ILE A 123 -5.07 1.89 -0.94
CA ILE A 123 -3.78 2.17 -0.32
C ILE A 123 -2.63 1.88 -1.31
N ALA A 124 -2.72 0.79 -2.08
CA ALA A 124 -1.72 0.46 -3.10
C ALA A 124 -1.69 1.49 -4.23
N MET A 125 -2.84 1.99 -4.67
CA MET A 125 -2.94 3.02 -5.71
C MET A 125 -2.40 4.36 -5.23
N GLU A 126 -2.74 4.79 -4.03
CA GLU A 126 -2.28 6.04 -3.44
C GLU A 126 -0.77 6.05 -3.19
N ASN A 127 -0.20 4.89 -2.85
CA ASN A 127 1.22 4.74 -2.55
C ASN A 127 2.07 4.24 -3.72
N ARG A 128 1.56 4.25 -4.94
CA ARG A 128 2.34 3.92 -6.14
C ARG A 128 3.53 4.86 -6.38
N GLY A 129 3.54 6.02 -5.72
CA GLY A 129 4.62 7.00 -5.80
C GLY A 129 5.15 7.37 -4.42
N LYS A 130 6.46 7.30 -4.21
CA LYS A 130 7.11 7.82 -3.00
C LYS A 130 7.23 9.34 -3.10
N VAL A 131 6.55 10.08 -2.23
CA VAL A 131 6.70 11.54 -2.13
C VAL A 131 7.93 11.85 -1.26
N THR A 132 8.89 12.60 -1.82
CA THR A 132 10.05 13.12 -1.09
C THR A 132 9.99 14.63 -1.07
N ALA A 133 9.81 15.23 0.11
CA ALA A 133 9.81 16.68 0.28
C ALA A 133 11.23 17.18 0.58
N TYR A 134 11.68 18.20 -0.13
CA TYR A 134 12.93 18.91 0.11
C TYR A 134 12.64 20.27 0.72
N VAL A 135 12.97 20.42 2.00
CA VAL A 135 12.79 21.67 2.77
C VAL A 135 14.13 22.29 3.14
N GLY A 136 14.16 23.60 3.37
CA GLY A 136 15.37 24.32 3.80
C GLY A 136 15.85 25.38 2.81
N ALA A 137 16.95 26.07 3.18
CA ALA A 137 17.53 27.16 2.41
C ALA A 137 18.70 26.65 1.53
N GLY A 138 18.66 26.95 0.23
CA GLY A 138 19.76 26.66 -0.73
C GLY A 138 19.89 25.20 -1.18
N GLY A 139 20.42 24.98 -2.37
CA GLY A 139 20.81 23.65 -2.89
C GLY A 139 19.67 22.68 -3.20
N LYS A 140 18.40 22.98 -2.95
CA LYS A 140 17.25 22.07 -3.14
C LYS A 140 17.12 21.58 -4.58
N THR A 141 17.23 22.46 -5.55
CA THR A 141 17.08 22.12 -6.98
C THR A 141 18.11 21.07 -7.41
N SER A 142 19.38 21.26 -7.02
CA SER A 142 20.45 20.30 -7.35
C SER A 142 20.24 18.95 -6.67
N SER A 143 19.78 18.95 -5.43
CA SER A 143 19.46 17.73 -4.68
C SER A 143 18.28 16.97 -5.28
N ILE A 144 17.22 17.68 -5.69
CA ILE A 144 16.05 17.09 -6.36
C ILE A 144 16.45 16.48 -7.69
N ARG A 145 17.22 17.19 -8.53
CA ARG A 145 17.71 16.68 -9.82
C ARG A 145 18.55 15.41 -9.65
N LYS A 146 19.53 15.44 -8.75
CA LYS A 146 20.39 14.28 -8.48
C LYS A 146 19.57 13.06 -8.01
N ARG A 147 18.57 13.28 -7.14
CA ARG A 147 17.70 12.19 -6.67
C ARG A 147 16.80 11.66 -7.79
N ALA A 148 16.25 12.55 -8.61
CA ALA A 148 15.44 12.18 -9.77
C ALA A 148 16.25 11.33 -10.76
N GLU A 149 17.48 11.72 -11.08
CA GLU A 149 18.39 10.96 -11.95
C GLU A 149 18.67 9.56 -11.39
N THR A 150 18.94 9.45 -10.08
CA THR A 150 19.16 8.16 -9.41
C THR A 150 17.92 7.26 -9.53
N LEU A 151 16.73 7.79 -9.23
CA LEU A 151 15.48 7.03 -9.30
C LEU A 151 15.15 6.60 -10.73
N ARG A 152 15.45 7.45 -11.72
CA ARG A 152 15.29 7.09 -13.14
C ARG A 152 16.27 5.99 -13.56
N ALA A 153 17.51 6.04 -13.10
CA ALA A 153 18.49 4.99 -13.34
C ALA A 153 18.06 3.64 -12.72
N GLU A 154 17.28 3.69 -11.63
CA GLU A 154 16.62 2.52 -11.01
C GLU A 154 15.34 2.08 -11.76
N GLY A 155 14.99 2.68 -12.90
CA GLY A 155 13.79 2.38 -13.68
C GLY A 155 12.48 2.93 -13.08
N LYS A 156 12.55 3.85 -12.10
CA LYS A 156 11.38 4.44 -11.46
C LYS A 156 10.87 5.66 -12.22
N ARG A 157 9.55 5.84 -12.27
CA ARG A 157 8.93 7.08 -12.75
C ARG A 157 9.06 8.16 -11.69
N VAL A 158 9.44 9.36 -12.10
CA VAL A 158 9.66 10.48 -11.18
C VAL A 158 8.84 11.68 -11.59
N LEU A 159 7.99 12.17 -10.66
CA LEU A 159 7.26 13.43 -10.77
C LEU A 159 7.91 14.45 -9.83
N ILE A 160 8.31 15.60 -10.35
CA ILE A 160 8.86 16.71 -9.55
C ILE A 160 7.79 17.80 -9.48
N LEU A 161 7.35 18.09 -8.25
CA LEU A 161 6.44 19.18 -7.95
C LEU A 161 7.18 20.27 -7.17
N THR A 162 6.92 21.54 -7.48
CA THR A 162 7.49 22.65 -6.74
C THR A 162 6.37 23.52 -6.16
N THR A 163 6.52 23.92 -4.92
CA THR A 163 5.60 24.86 -4.24
C THR A 163 6.10 26.32 -4.32
N THR A 164 7.29 26.55 -4.86
CA THR A 164 7.92 27.87 -5.01
C THR A 164 8.46 28.00 -6.43
N LYS A 165 8.53 29.26 -6.90
CA LYS A 165 9.06 29.58 -8.24
C LYS A 165 10.45 28.96 -8.44
N MET A 166 10.56 27.98 -9.31
CA MET A 166 11.82 27.46 -9.82
C MET A 166 12.03 27.97 -11.26
N MET A 167 13.30 28.09 -11.67
CA MET A 167 13.57 28.26 -13.11
C MET A 167 13.12 26.99 -13.81
N VAL A 168 12.14 27.13 -14.68
CA VAL A 168 11.62 26.05 -15.52
C VAL A 168 12.75 25.62 -16.47
N PRO A 169 13.09 24.31 -16.58
CA PRO A 169 13.94 23.83 -17.66
C PRO A 169 13.32 24.22 -19.01
N GLN A 170 14.14 24.51 -20.02
CA GLN A 170 13.61 24.86 -21.32
C GLN A 170 12.71 23.71 -21.82
N GLU A 171 11.57 24.04 -22.44
CA GLU A 171 10.56 23.08 -22.90
C GLU A 171 11.14 21.90 -23.69
N GLN A 172 12.20 22.12 -24.46
CA GLN A 172 12.90 21.09 -25.21
C GLN A 172 13.54 19.99 -24.35
N GLU A 173 13.99 20.30 -23.11
CA GLU A 173 14.56 19.28 -22.20
C GLU A 173 13.50 18.36 -21.60
N ILE A 174 12.27 18.86 -21.43
CA ILE A 174 11.16 18.09 -20.88
C ILE A 174 10.63 17.10 -21.95
N PHE A 175 10.43 17.54 -23.17
CA PHE A 175 9.93 16.72 -24.26
C PHE A 175 10.97 15.71 -24.77
N ALA A 176 12.26 16.08 -24.87
CA ALA A 176 13.31 15.15 -25.25
C ALA A 176 13.48 13.98 -24.26
N ALA A 177 13.27 14.23 -22.95
CA ALA A 177 13.28 13.17 -21.94
C ALA A 177 12.06 12.22 -22.04
N TYR A 178 10.92 12.71 -22.51
CA TYR A 178 9.71 11.92 -22.76
C TYR A 178 9.86 11.01 -23.99
N GLU A 179 10.39 11.53 -25.11
CA GLU A 179 10.53 10.77 -26.35
C GLU A 179 11.61 9.69 -26.28
N GLN A 180 12.72 9.94 -25.57
CA GLN A 180 13.86 9.01 -25.51
C GLN A 180 13.67 7.82 -24.60
N THR A 181 12.83 7.90 -23.56
CA THR A 181 12.76 6.87 -22.51
C THR A 181 11.41 6.16 -22.40
N GLY A 182 10.35 6.65 -23.04
CA GLY A 182 8.99 6.12 -22.87
C GLY A 182 8.48 6.13 -21.41
N GLN A 183 9.22 6.77 -20.51
CA GLN A 183 8.91 6.88 -19.09
C GLN A 183 8.51 8.31 -18.75
N GLU A 184 7.31 8.48 -18.23
CA GLU A 184 6.76 9.79 -17.89
C GLU A 184 7.52 10.43 -16.73
N SER A 185 8.22 11.54 -17.01
CA SER A 185 8.71 12.47 -15.98
C SER A 185 8.03 13.80 -16.23
N VAL A 186 7.17 14.22 -15.30
CA VAL A 186 6.48 15.52 -15.40
C VAL A 186 7.05 16.46 -14.35
N ILE A 187 7.51 17.64 -14.78
CA ILE A 187 7.88 18.74 -13.90
C ILE A 187 6.69 19.71 -13.90
N LEU A 188 5.97 19.80 -12.77
CA LEU A 188 4.90 20.77 -12.60
C LEU A 188 5.39 21.92 -11.71
N ASP A 189 5.38 23.13 -12.26
CA ASP A 189 5.55 24.36 -11.48
C ASP A 189 4.16 24.89 -11.06
N THR A 190 3.86 24.86 -9.76
CA THR A 190 2.58 25.34 -9.23
C THR A 190 2.50 26.87 -9.12
N GLY A 191 3.58 27.60 -9.45
CA GLY A 191 3.65 29.06 -9.36
C GLY A 191 3.12 29.82 -10.58
N ALA A 192 3.04 29.17 -11.76
CA ALA A 192 2.44 29.73 -12.97
C ALA A 192 2.00 28.57 -13.87
N VAL A 193 0.82 28.01 -13.61
CA VAL A 193 0.25 26.95 -14.43
C VAL A 193 -0.09 27.55 -15.79
N SER A 194 0.77 27.36 -16.78
CA SER A 194 0.46 27.73 -18.17
C SER A 194 -0.72 26.88 -18.67
N LYS A 195 -1.41 27.36 -19.71
CA LYS A 195 -2.53 26.60 -20.31
C LYS A 195 -2.09 25.22 -20.79
N GLU A 196 -0.83 25.10 -21.20
CA GLU A 196 -0.19 23.86 -21.68
C GLU A 196 0.00 22.83 -20.54
N CYS A 197 0.39 23.28 -19.32
CA CYS A 197 0.50 22.39 -18.17
C CYS A 197 -0.84 21.82 -17.74
N ARG A 198 -1.94 22.58 -17.85
CA ARG A 198 -3.30 22.08 -17.57
C ARG A 198 -3.76 21.05 -18.61
N ALA A 199 -3.38 21.22 -19.87
CA ALA A 199 -3.66 20.26 -20.92
C ALA A 199 -2.91 18.94 -20.70
N ALA A 200 -1.64 19.00 -20.31
CA ALA A 200 -0.83 17.82 -19.97
C ALA A 200 -1.38 17.09 -18.73
N GLU A 201 -1.78 17.83 -17.69
CA GLU A 201 -2.42 17.25 -16.48
C GLU A 201 -3.73 16.53 -16.84
N LYS A 202 -4.54 17.11 -17.72
CA LYS A 202 -5.79 16.50 -18.19
C LYS A 202 -5.53 15.22 -18.97
N GLN A 203 -4.55 15.24 -19.89
CA GLN A 203 -4.18 14.04 -20.67
C GLN A 203 -3.59 12.93 -19.79
N LEU A 204 -2.84 13.26 -18.74
CA LEU A 204 -2.36 12.27 -17.76
C LEU A 204 -3.49 11.62 -16.98
N LYS A 205 -4.47 12.41 -16.52
CA LYS A 205 -5.65 11.89 -15.81
C LYS A 205 -6.51 10.98 -16.68
N GLU A 206 -6.63 11.27 -17.99
CA GLU A 206 -7.37 10.46 -18.96
C GLU A 206 -6.65 9.15 -19.33
N ARG A 207 -5.32 9.04 -19.12
CA ARG A 207 -4.54 7.81 -19.39
C ARG A 207 -4.38 6.89 -18.16
N VAL A 208 -4.77 7.35 -16.98
CA VAL A 208 -4.68 6.61 -15.71
C VAL A 208 -6.04 5.99 -15.32
N GLN A 209 -7.12 6.32 -16.05
CA GLN A 209 -8.40 5.60 -16.02
C GLN A 209 -8.39 4.47 -17.05
#